data_b665a1e155d5c64686b8f6a4765c898b
#
_entry.id   b665a1e155d5c64686b8f6a4765c898b
#
_cell.length_a   1.000
_cell.length_b   1.000
_cell.length_c   1.000
_cell.angle_alpha   90.00
_cell.angle_beta   90.00
_cell.angle_gamma   90.00
#
_symmetry.space_group_name_H-M   'P 1'
#
loop_
_entity.id
_entity.type
_entity.pdbx_description
1 polymer ?
#
loop_
_entity_poly.entity_id
_entity_poly.type
_entity_poly.pdbx_seq_one_letter_code
_entity_poly.pdbx_strand_id
1 'polypeptide(L)'
;MNKKDRRAIQRFTAKPEDRILYDERSAPVRDVSLEGVFVLDPDPLPAGSEIAFILRAGHQEISLEGIVRHSVDQEGMGIHFTKVSAVSKRRLIIHIASLAPAPVQMETV
;
A
#
# COMPACT_ATOMS: atom_id res chain seq x y z
N MET A 1 12.53 -20.46 -5.14
CA MET A 1 12.19 -20.24 -4.78
C MET A 1 11.54 -19.73 -4.64
N ASN A 2 11.33 -19.27 -4.66
CA ASN A 2 10.87 -18.82 -4.37
C ASN A 2 9.69 -18.29 -4.07
N LYS A 3 8.60 -18.68 -4.22
CA LYS A 3 7.36 -18.25 -3.78
C LYS A 3 7.29 -18.02 -2.36
N LYS A 4 8.05 -18.72 -1.61
CA LYS A 4 8.12 -18.50 -0.22
C LYS A 4 8.57 -17.13 0.12
N ASP A 5 9.44 -16.59 -0.69
CA ASP A 5 9.96 -15.27 -0.42
C ASP A 5 8.89 -14.23 -0.44
N ARG A 6 7.92 -14.37 -1.32
CA ARG A 6 6.86 -13.40 -1.34
C ARG A 6 6.02 -13.44 -0.10
N ARG A 7 5.83 -14.62 0.45
CA ARG A 7 5.04 -14.71 1.64
C ARG A 7 5.76 -14.19 2.85
N ALA A 8 7.07 -14.02 2.73
CA ALA A 8 7.84 -13.51 3.84
C ALA A 8 7.77 -11.99 3.96
N ILE A 9 7.15 -11.31 3.01
CA ILE A 9 7.07 -9.86 3.07
C ILE A 9 6.10 -9.48 4.17
N GLN A 10 6.60 -8.77 5.16
CA GLN A 10 5.81 -8.37 6.31
C GLN A 10 4.91 -7.20 5.95
N ARG A 11 3.65 -7.30 6.30
CA ARG A 11 2.74 -6.19 6.15
C ARG A 11 2.45 -5.59 7.52
N PHE A 12 2.09 -4.32 7.53
CA PHE A 12 1.89 -3.56 8.75
C PHE A 12 0.54 -2.84 8.68
N THR A 13 -0.17 -2.82 9.79
CA THR A 13 -1.46 -2.16 9.86
C THR A 13 -1.26 -0.66 9.80
N ALA A 14 -1.94 -0.01 8.88
CA ALA A 14 -1.86 1.44 8.75
C ALA A 14 -2.57 2.11 9.93
N LYS A 15 -2.19 3.34 10.20
CA LYS A 15 -2.88 4.13 11.21
C LYS A 15 -4.16 4.69 10.61
N PRO A 16 -5.15 4.99 11.44
CA PRO A 16 -6.44 5.48 10.91
C PRO A 16 -6.32 6.72 10.04
N GLU A 17 -5.31 7.54 10.29
CA GLU A 17 -5.13 8.76 9.52
C GLU A 17 -4.34 8.57 8.23
N ASP A 18 -3.77 7.38 8.02
CA ASP A 18 -2.97 7.14 6.81
C ASP A 18 -3.88 7.04 5.59
N ARG A 19 -3.54 7.79 4.56
CA ARG A 19 -4.37 7.84 3.36
C ARG A 19 -3.51 7.95 2.13
N ILE A 20 -4.06 7.57 0.99
CA ILE A 20 -3.43 7.91 -0.28
C ILE A 20 -4.25 8.97 -0.97
N LEU A 21 -3.56 9.79 -1.76
CA LEU A 21 -4.17 10.84 -2.56
C LEU A 21 -3.83 10.57 -4.02
N TYR A 22 -4.84 10.46 -4.87
CA TYR A 22 -4.62 10.25 -6.28
C TYR A 22 -5.84 10.76 -7.05
N ASP A 23 -5.59 11.40 -8.21
CA ASP A 23 -6.67 11.85 -9.09
C ASP A 23 -7.76 12.61 -8.33
N GLU A 24 -7.34 13.50 -7.45
CA GLU A 24 -8.28 14.30 -6.65
C GLU A 24 -9.16 13.46 -5.74
N ARG A 25 -8.74 12.23 -5.45
CA ARG A 25 -9.43 11.34 -4.53
C ARG A 25 -8.54 11.07 -3.34
N SER A 26 -9.17 10.69 -2.25
CA SER A 26 -8.47 10.33 -1.03
C SER A 26 -9.08 9.05 -0.51
N ALA A 27 -8.24 8.09 -0.14
CA ALA A 27 -8.73 6.81 0.35
C ALA A 27 -7.87 6.34 1.51
N PRO A 28 -8.51 5.75 2.54
CA PRO A 28 -7.74 5.26 3.69
C PRO A 28 -6.94 4.02 3.32
N VAL A 29 -5.83 3.83 4.01
CA VAL A 29 -4.95 2.70 3.81
C VAL A 29 -5.25 1.65 4.87
N ARG A 30 -5.36 0.39 4.46
CA ARG A 30 -5.58 -0.70 5.41
C ARG A 30 -4.26 -1.23 5.93
N ASP A 31 -3.32 -1.51 5.04
CA ASP A 31 -2.01 -2.02 5.44
C ASP A 31 -0.97 -1.66 4.39
N VAL A 32 0.29 -1.71 4.79
CA VAL A 32 1.40 -1.28 3.95
C VAL A 32 2.61 -2.17 4.20
N SER A 33 3.42 -2.33 3.17
CA SER A 33 4.71 -3.00 3.28
C SER A 33 5.72 -2.21 2.46
N LEU A 34 6.95 -2.70 2.42
CA LEU A 34 7.96 -2.05 1.58
C LEU A 34 7.68 -2.22 0.09
N GLU A 35 6.75 -3.09 -0.28
CA GLU A 35 6.48 -3.37 -1.68
C GLU A 35 5.11 -2.96 -2.15
N GLY A 36 4.23 -2.58 -1.26
CA GLY A 36 2.90 -2.21 -1.69
C GLY A 36 1.99 -1.76 -0.58
N VAL A 37 0.78 -1.40 -0.95
CA VAL A 37 -0.20 -0.86 -0.03
C VAL A 37 -1.57 -1.40 -0.42
N PHE A 38 -2.42 -1.69 0.57
CA PHE A 38 -3.82 -2.01 0.30
C PHE A 38 -4.67 -0.83 0.75
N VAL A 39 -5.48 -0.34 -0.16
CA VAL A 39 -6.25 0.88 0.00
C VAL A 39 -7.73 0.53 0.00
N LEU A 40 -8.47 1.11 0.93
CA LEU A 40 -9.91 0.89 1.03
C LEU A 40 -10.62 1.91 0.15
N ASP A 41 -11.23 1.44 -0.92
CA ASP A 41 -11.89 2.32 -1.87
C ASP A 41 -13.10 1.57 -2.42
N PRO A 42 -14.32 2.12 -2.28
CA PRO A 42 -15.49 1.44 -2.78
C PRO A 42 -15.53 1.35 -4.31
N ASP A 43 -14.73 2.18 -4.99
CA ASP A 43 -14.71 2.19 -6.44
C ASP A 43 -13.26 2.10 -6.90
N PRO A 44 -12.62 0.93 -6.69
CA PRO A 44 -11.19 0.82 -6.97
C PRO A 44 -10.90 0.78 -8.45
N LEU A 45 -9.68 1.18 -8.80
CA LEU A 45 -9.24 1.06 -10.18
C LEU A 45 -9.09 -0.40 -10.54
N PRO A 46 -9.29 -0.75 -11.81
CA PRO A 46 -9.17 -2.16 -12.20
C PRO A 46 -7.73 -2.64 -12.12
N ALA A 47 -7.58 -3.93 -11.91
CA ALA A 47 -6.25 -4.56 -11.87
C ALA A 47 -5.54 -4.26 -13.18
N GLY A 48 -4.25 -3.97 -13.09
CA GLY A 48 -3.45 -3.60 -14.23
C GLY A 48 -3.30 -2.10 -14.41
N SER A 49 -4.08 -1.30 -13.69
CA SER A 49 -3.98 0.15 -13.79
C SER A 49 -2.67 0.64 -13.20
N GLU A 50 -2.04 1.59 -13.88
CA GLU A 50 -0.87 2.26 -13.33
C GLU A 50 -1.36 3.49 -12.58
N ILE A 51 -0.71 3.77 -11.46
CA ILE A 51 -1.18 4.83 -10.57
C ILE A 51 0.02 5.55 -9.96
N ALA A 52 -0.05 6.87 -9.97
CA ALA A 52 0.91 7.70 -9.24
C ALA A 52 0.13 8.33 -8.10
N PHE A 53 0.66 8.25 -6.90
CA PHE A 53 -0.09 8.69 -5.74
C PHE A 53 0.85 9.19 -4.65
N ILE A 54 0.26 9.88 -3.67
CA ILE A 54 0.98 10.31 -2.49
C ILE A 54 0.41 9.54 -1.32
N LEU A 55 1.30 8.85 -0.59
CA LEU A 55 0.92 8.23 0.66
C LEU A 55 1.14 9.25 1.77
N ARG A 56 0.06 9.68 2.39
CA ARG A 56 0.15 10.60 3.52
C ARG A 56 0.17 9.74 4.77
N ALA A 57 1.31 9.70 5.43
CA ALA A 57 1.56 8.81 6.54
C ALA A 57 2.10 9.62 7.69
N GLY A 58 1.23 9.90 8.65
CA GLY A 58 1.60 10.77 9.76
C GLY A 58 1.93 12.15 9.20
N HIS A 59 3.14 12.61 9.49
CA HIS A 59 3.59 13.90 8.98
C HIS A 59 4.36 13.78 7.68
N GLN A 60 4.46 12.58 7.13
CA GLN A 60 5.21 12.34 5.91
C GLN A 60 4.30 12.35 4.71
N GLU A 61 4.80 12.87 3.60
CA GLU A 61 4.13 12.71 2.31
C GLU A 61 5.10 11.95 1.43
N ILE A 62 4.69 10.81 0.95
CA ILE A 62 5.57 9.89 0.24
C ILE A 62 5.02 9.71 -1.17
N SER A 63 5.78 10.17 -2.16
CA SER A 63 5.37 10.03 -3.55
C SER A 63 5.75 8.65 -4.06
N LEU A 64 4.83 7.96 -4.66
CA LEU A 64 5.01 6.59 -5.09
C LEU A 64 4.30 6.36 -6.42
N GLU A 65 4.79 5.38 -7.16
CA GLU A 65 4.12 4.91 -8.36
C GLU A 65 3.98 3.41 -8.25
N GLY A 66 2.91 2.91 -8.80
CA GLY A 66 2.65 1.48 -8.72
C GLY A 66 1.66 0.99 -9.74
N ILE A 67 1.33 -0.27 -9.61
CA ILE A 67 0.35 -0.91 -10.47
C ILE A 67 -0.65 -1.63 -9.57
N VAL A 68 -1.94 -1.54 -9.92
CA VAL A 68 -2.98 -2.22 -9.17
C VAL A 68 -2.89 -3.72 -9.48
N ARG A 69 -2.60 -4.54 -8.48
CA ARG A 69 -2.51 -5.98 -8.65
C ARG A 69 -3.79 -6.68 -8.31
N HIS A 70 -4.52 -6.17 -7.34
CA HIS A 70 -5.79 -6.74 -6.93
C HIS A 70 -6.81 -5.63 -6.85
N SER A 71 -8.01 -5.91 -7.32
CA SER A 71 -9.09 -4.95 -7.24
C SER A 71 -10.33 -5.70 -6.81
N VAL A 72 -10.89 -5.34 -5.67
CA VAL A 72 -12.07 -5.98 -5.12
C VAL A 72 -13.16 -4.94 -5.07
N ASP A 73 -14.18 -5.13 -5.90
CA ASP A 73 -15.25 -4.16 -6.05
C ASP A 73 -15.86 -3.85 -4.69
N GLN A 74 -16.06 -2.55 -4.44
CA GLN A 74 -16.64 -2.05 -3.20
C GLN A 74 -15.80 -2.27 -1.96
N GLU A 75 -14.58 -2.77 -2.11
CA GLU A 75 -13.68 -2.96 -0.98
C GLU A 75 -12.41 -2.16 -1.12
N GLY A 76 -11.67 -2.39 -2.18
CA GLY A 76 -10.41 -1.70 -2.32
C GLY A 76 -9.48 -2.32 -3.33
N MET A 77 -8.23 -1.89 -3.27
CA MET A 77 -7.25 -2.34 -4.24
C MET A 77 -5.88 -2.48 -3.60
N GLY A 78 -5.16 -3.50 -4.04
CA GLY A 78 -3.79 -3.70 -3.66
C GLY A 78 -2.89 -3.13 -4.73
N ILE A 79 -1.99 -2.24 -4.34
CA ILE A 79 -1.08 -1.56 -5.26
C ILE A 79 0.33 -2.03 -4.96
N HIS A 80 1.01 -2.51 -6.00
CA HIS A 80 2.40 -2.90 -5.91
C HIS A 80 3.26 -1.73 -6.40
N PHE A 81 4.23 -1.33 -5.58
CA PHE A 81 5.09 -0.20 -5.95
C PHE A 81 6.01 -0.60 -7.10
N THR A 82 6.04 0.22 -8.14
CA THR A 82 6.91 -0.03 -9.28
C THR A 82 8.06 0.96 -9.36
N LYS A 83 7.91 2.12 -8.73
CA LYS A 83 8.97 3.10 -8.74
C LYS A 83 8.98 3.81 -7.39
N VAL A 84 10.08 3.65 -6.67
CA VAL A 84 10.23 4.23 -5.34
C VAL A 84 11.59 4.92 -5.29
N SER A 85 11.59 6.24 -5.16
CA SER A 85 12.84 6.98 -5.07
C SER A 85 13.53 6.68 -3.75
N ALA A 86 14.80 7.02 -3.65
CA ALA A 86 15.55 6.81 -2.41
C ALA A 86 14.92 7.58 -1.25
N VAL A 87 14.44 8.80 -1.52
CA VAL A 87 13.79 9.61 -0.49
C VAL A 87 12.49 8.95 -0.04
N SER A 88 11.68 8.51 -1.00
CA SER A 88 10.43 7.86 -0.67
C SER A 88 10.65 6.57 0.10
N LYS A 89 11.66 5.80 -0.29
CA LYS A 89 11.95 4.57 0.42
C LYS A 89 12.34 4.83 1.86
N ARG A 90 13.16 5.85 2.09
CA ARG A 90 13.55 6.19 3.44
C ARG A 90 12.34 6.58 4.29
N ARG A 91 11.47 7.40 3.73
CA ARG A 91 10.27 7.83 4.45
C ARG A 91 9.35 6.66 4.74
N LEU A 92 9.24 5.76 3.78
CA LEU A 92 8.41 4.57 3.94
C LEU A 92 8.95 3.70 5.07
N ILE A 93 10.25 3.47 5.11
CA ILE A 93 10.87 2.67 6.16
C ILE A 93 10.62 3.29 7.53
N ILE A 94 10.80 4.61 7.63
CA ILE A 94 10.58 5.30 8.90
C ILE A 94 9.14 5.14 9.35
N HIS A 95 8.20 5.31 8.44
CA HIS A 95 6.80 5.19 8.81
C HIS A 95 6.45 3.76 9.23
N ILE A 96 6.90 2.78 8.45
CA ILE A 96 6.61 1.38 8.75
C ILE A 96 7.17 0.99 10.13
N ALA A 97 8.32 1.55 10.50
CA ALA A 97 8.90 1.24 11.80
C ALA A 97 8.00 1.67 12.95
N SER A 98 7.05 2.56 12.71
CA SER A 98 6.14 3.02 13.75
C SER A 98 4.83 2.23 13.78
N LEU A 99 4.68 1.24 12.90
CA LEU A 99 3.41 0.52 12.76
C LEU A 99 3.49 -0.86 13.39
N ALA A 100 2.31 -1.40 13.73
CA ALA A 100 2.21 -2.75 14.24
C ALA A 100 2.09 -3.73 13.08
N PRO A 101 2.63 -4.95 13.23
CA PRO A 101 2.47 -5.96 12.20
C PRO A 101 1.00 -6.24 11.95
N ALA A 102 0.63 -6.41 10.70
CA ALA A 102 -0.74 -6.74 10.35
C ALA A 102 -1.01 -8.22 10.67
N PRO A 103 -2.25 -8.55 11.00
CA PRO A 103 -2.59 -9.96 11.22
C PRO A 103 -2.33 -10.77 9.97
N VAL A 104 -1.92 -12.03 10.17
CA VAL A 104 -1.69 -12.92 9.05
C VAL A 104 -3.03 -13.27 8.44
N GLN A 105 -3.12 -13.12 7.11
CA GLN A 105 -4.35 -13.50 6.41
C GLN A 105 -4.28 -14.97 6.13
N MET A 106 -5.28 -15.67 6.55
CA MET A 106 -5.28 -17.10 6.35
C MET A 106 -5.91 -17.51 5.04
N GLU A 107 -6.25 -16.63 4.29
CA GLU A 107 -6.83 -16.95 3.12
C GLU A 107 -6.02 -17.43 2.22
N THR A 108 -5.96 -17.84 1.87
CA THR A 108 -5.32 -18.15 1.28
C THR A 108 -5.38 -18.29 0.22
N VAL A 109 -5.53 -18.16 -0.16
CA VAL A 109 -5.50 -18.22 -1.02
C VAL A 109 -5.27 -18.26 -1.66
#